data_3f7c80e2e2537953e9b7742148a93770
#
_entry.id   3f7c80e2e2537953e9b7742148a93770
#
_cell.length_a   1.000
_cell.length_b   1.000
_cell.length_c   1.000
_cell.angle_alpha   90.00
_cell.angle_beta   90.00
_cell.angle_gamma   90.00
#
_symmetry.space_group_name_H-M   'P 1'
#
loop_
_entity.id
_entity.type
_entity.pdbx_description
1 polymer ?
#
loop_
_entity_poly.entity_id
_entity_poly.type
_entity_poly.pdbx_seq_one_letter_code
_entity_poly.pdbx_strand_id
1 'polypeptide(L)'
;MSPHLKLACILAAIMVTPSLAAMSLLEAGKASSALALLALHAALGLALLPFLAKAILRFVVYRELEELSVFSARLRRGGLPEPFALPVEAEDEHMLIRLKRNLNWMLHLLEDREKRLLWRLEETDKMRRDMEDLSRRDPLTGLGNRRAFEDALARTGSEAFPERHLLLIDCDKFKQVNDAHGHQAGDEVLLVLAGILQDSVREGVDQAFRLGGDEFAALLCCRELQARDVAERIRMRFRDVNGRGSTLSLGLTSVRSASEPGGAAFETVVARADAALYAAKGSGGDRVSVG
;
A
#
# COMPACT_ATOMS: atom_id res chain seq x y z
N MET A 1 20.17 42.27 -22.62
CA MET A 1 19.71 43.41 -21.80
C MET A 1 18.31 43.08 -21.32
N SER A 2 18.10 43.08 -20.01
CA SER A 2 16.77 42.76 -19.43
C SER A 2 15.75 43.84 -19.83
N PRO A 3 14.43 43.51 -19.93
CA PRO A 3 13.41 44.50 -20.25
C PRO A 3 13.41 45.72 -19.32
N HIS A 4 13.76 45.51 -18.07
CA HIS A 4 13.90 46.57 -17.06
C HIS A 4 15.04 47.56 -17.38
N LEU A 5 16.17 47.05 -17.87
CA LEU A 5 17.32 47.88 -18.23
C LEU A 5 17.01 48.73 -19.48
N LYS A 6 16.26 48.16 -20.46
CA LYS A 6 15.78 48.89 -21.63
C LYS A 6 14.85 50.03 -21.24
N LEU A 7 13.88 49.74 -20.34
CA LEU A 7 12.92 50.73 -19.86
C LEU A 7 13.62 51.86 -19.07
N ALA A 8 14.56 51.50 -18.19
CA ALA A 8 15.35 52.48 -17.44
C ALA A 8 16.20 53.38 -18.35
N CYS A 9 16.83 52.82 -19.38
CA CYS A 9 17.60 53.61 -20.36
C CYS A 9 16.70 54.55 -21.15
N ILE A 10 15.52 54.11 -21.57
CA ILE A 10 14.52 54.97 -22.28
C ILE A 10 14.03 56.10 -21.37
N LEU A 11 13.71 55.82 -20.13
CA LEU A 11 13.26 56.84 -19.16
C LEU A 11 14.38 57.85 -18.86
N ALA A 12 15.59 57.38 -18.67
CA ALA A 12 16.75 58.23 -18.45
C ALA A 12 17.00 59.14 -19.66
N ALA A 13 16.92 58.61 -20.88
CA ALA A 13 17.07 59.40 -22.09
C ALA A 13 15.99 60.45 -22.21
N ILE A 14 14.70 60.12 -21.96
CA ILE A 14 13.60 61.08 -21.99
C ILE A 14 13.76 62.20 -20.95
N MET A 15 14.31 61.90 -19.77
CA MET A 15 14.51 62.89 -18.72
C MET A 15 15.75 63.78 -18.93
N VAL A 16 16.83 63.23 -19.46
CA VAL A 16 18.11 63.93 -19.54
C VAL A 16 18.28 64.73 -20.84
N THR A 17 17.79 64.22 -21.97
CA THR A 17 17.96 64.87 -23.29
C THR A 17 17.36 66.28 -23.40
N PRO A 18 16.17 66.57 -22.89
CA PRO A 18 15.63 67.95 -22.97
C PRO A 18 16.36 68.92 -22.05
N SER A 19 16.86 68.46 -20.93
CA SER A 19 17.64 69.28 -20.00
C SER A 19 18.99 69.67 -20.62
N LEU A 20 19.65 68.77 -21.30
CA LEU A 20 20.90 69.03 -22.04
C LEU A 20 20.66 69.99 -23.22
N ALA A 21 19.57 69.79 -23.97
CA ALA A 21 19.20 70.68 -25.07
C ALA A 21 18.84 72.07 -24.58
N ALA A 22 18.20 72.21 -23.42
CA ALA A 22 17.94 73.52 -22.80
C ALA A 22 19.22 74.24 -22.35
N MET A 23 20.19 73.48 -21.79
CA MET A 23 21.49 74.06 -21.46
C MET A 23 22.21 74.60 -22.69
N SER A 24 22.29 73.86 -23.77
CA SER A 24 22.86 74.27 -25.05
C SER A 24 22.18 75.52 -25.63
N LEU A 25 20.87 75.65 -25.50
CA LEU A 25 20.11 76.82 -25.91
C LEU A 25 20.46 78.10 -25.03
N LEU A 26 20.68 77.90 -23.76
CA LEU A 26 21.10 78.91 -22.80
C LEU A 26 22.48 79.46 -23.17
N GLU A 27 23.42 78.56 -23.45
CA GLU A 27 24.77 78.93 -23.92
C GLU A 27 24.78 79.72 -25.25
N ALA A 28 23.81 79.40 -26.12
CA ALA A 28 23.61 80.15 -27.37
C ALA A 28 22.87 81.49 -27.22
N GLY A 29 22.62 81.95 -26.03
CA GLY A 29 21.93 83.21 -25.76
C GLY A 29 20.43 83.22 -26.00
N LYS A 30 19.82 82.06 -26.20
CA LYS A 30 18.35 81.84 -26.49
C LYS A 30 17.55 81.49 -25.25
N ALA A 31 17.60 82.27 -24.18
CA ALA A 31 17.00 82.00 -22.88
C ALA A 31 15.48 81.76 -22.94
N SER A 32 14.73 82.47 -23.75
CA SER A 32 13.31 82.30 -23.93
C SER A 32 12.93 80.94 -24.55
N SER A 33 13.73 80.47 -25.52
CA SER A 33 13.54 79.13 -26.14
C SER A 33 13.90 77.98 -25.20
N ALA A 34 14.94 78.18 -24.37
CA ALA A 34 15.32 77.21 -23.34
C ALA A 34 14.23 77.05 -22.25
N LEU A 35 13.67 78.20 -21.79
CA LEU A 35 12.57 78.19 -20.83
C LEU A 35 11.29 77.54 -21.40
N ALA A 36 10.96 77.82 -22.66
CA ALA A 36 9.81 77.20 -23.32
C ALA A 36 9.99 75.68 -23.47
N LEU A 37 11.19 75.20 -23.79
CA LEU A 37 11.50 73.78 -23.91
C LEU A 37 11.41 73.09 -22.54
N LEU A 38 11.91 73.67 -21.45
CA LEU A 38 11.82 73.13 -20.11
C LEU A 38 10.36 73.09 -19.62
N ALA A 39 9.57 74.17 -19.88
CA ALA A 39 8.18 74.22 -19.53
C ALA A 39 7.34 73.16 -20.29
N LEU A 40 7.63 72.97 -21.58
CA LEU A 40 7.00 71.91 -22.38
C LEU A 40 7.37 70.54 -21.86
N HIS A 41 8.60 70.32 -21.51
CA HIS A 41 9.07 69.04 -20.95
C HIS A 41 8.41 68.75 -19.59
N ALA A 42 8.36 69.73 -18.71
CA ALA A 42 7.67 69.60 -17.42
C ALA A 42 6.20 69.29 -17.60
N ALA A 43 5.50 70.01 -18.52
CA ALA A 43 4.09 69.76 -18.81
C ALA A 43 3.84 68.36 -19.38
N LEU A 44 4.75 67.88 -20.27
CA LEU A 44 4.69 66.54 -20.86
C LEU A 44 4.95 65.47 -19.80
N GLY A 45 5.93 65.68 -18.92
CA GLY A 45 6.27 64.79 -17.81
C GLY A 45 5.06 64.66 -16.84
N LEU A 46 4.45 65.79 -16.48
CA LEU A 46 3.25 65.79 -15.59
C LEU A 46 2.07 65.06 -16.23
N ALA A 47 1.87 65.23 -17.53
CA ALA A 47 0.80 64.56 -18.28
C ALA A 47 1.05 63.04 -18.44
N LEU A 48 2.29 62.60 -18.55
CA LEU A 48 2.68 61.17 -18.67
C LEU A 48 2.73 60.47 -17.31
N LEU A 49 2.92 61.18 -16.21
CA LEU A 49 3.07 60.59 -14.87
C LEU A 49 1.94 59.64 -14.46
N PRO A 50 0.64 59.96 -14.66
CA PRO A 50 -0.44 59.05 -14.32
C PRO A 50 -0.46 57.78 -15.21
N PHE A 51 -0.03 57.87 -16.47
CA PHE A 51 0.07 56.72 -17.36
C PHE A 51 1.22 55.78 -16.95
N LEU A 52 2.37 56.35 -16.60
CA LEU A 52 3.54 55.60 -16.11
C LEU A 52 3.24 54.92 -14.77
N ALA A 53 2.62 55.64 -13.83
CA ALA A 53 2.21 55.08 -12.55
C ALA A 53 1.23 53.93 -12.73
N LYS A 54 0.24 54.08 -13.61
CA LYS A 54 -0.75 53.01 -13.92
C LYS A 54 -0.09 51.81 -14.61
N ALA A 55 0.86 52.07 -15.53
CA ALA A 55 1.59 50.98 -16.21
C ALA A 55 2.48 50.18 -15.23
N ILE A 56 3.20 50.86 -14.35
CA ILE A 56 4.05 50.23 -13.32
C ILE A 56 3.19 49.44 -12.35
N LEU A 57 2.10 50.04 -11.83
CA LEU A 57 1.20 49.38 -10.92
C LEU A 57 0.58 48.14 -11.57
N ARG A 58 0.11 48.29 -12.83
CA ARG A 58 -0.46 47.18 -13.59
C ARG A 58 0.57 46.02 -13.80
N PHE A 59 1.81 46.34 -14.13
CA PHE A 59 2.85 45.34 -14.35
C PHE A 59 3.21 44.59 -13.07
N VAL A 60 3.37 45.32 -11.95
CA VAL A 60 3.69 44.71 -10.66
C VAL A 60 2.54 43.82 -10.17
N VAL A 61 1.30 44.37 -10.20
CA VAL A 61 0.12 43.63 -9.75
C VAL A 61 -0.18 42.40 -10.64
N TYR A 62 -0.03 42.53 -11.97
CA TYR A 62 -0.26 41.40 -12.88
C TYR A 62 0.69 40.26 -12.61
N ARG A 63 1.97 40.52 -12.39
CA ARG A 63 2.97 39.49 -12.11
C ARG A 63 2.65 38.74 -10.83
N GLU A 64 2.27 39.46 -9.78
CA GLU A 64 1.91 38.86 -8.48
C GLU A 64 0.63 37.99 -8.58
N LEU A 65 -0.36 38.46 -9.35
CA LEU A 65 -1.60 37.70 -9.58
C LEU A 65 -1.36 36.46 -10.45
N GLU A 66 -0.44 36.52 -11.41
CA GLU A 66 -0.08 35.37 -12.25
C GLU A 66 0.58 34.27 -11.42
N GLU A 67 1.50 34.60 -10.52
CA GLU A 67 2.13 33.64 -9.59
C GLU A 67 1.06 32.95 -8.72
N LEU A 68 0.12 33.69 -8.15
CA LEU A 68 -0.98 33.14 -7.37
C LEU A 68 -1.92 32.27 -8.20
N SER A 69 -2.18 32.66 -9.45
CA SER A 69 -3.00 31.89 -10.39
C SER A 69 -2.36 30.56 -10.74
N VAL A 70 -1.07 30.54 -11.03
CA VAL A 70 -0.31 29.31 -11.32
C VAL A 70 -0.28 28.39 -10.09
N PHE A 71 -0.02 28.95 -8.91
CA PHE A 71 -0.04 28.21 -7.65
C PHE A 71 -1.41 27.51 -7.43
N SER A 72 -2.49 28.27 -7.52
CA SER A 72 -3.85 27.74 -7.32
C SER A 72 -4.25 26.73 -8.41
N ALA A 73 -3.81 26.92 -9.65
CA ALA A 73 -4.08 25.99 -10.75
C ALA A 73 -3.36 24.65 -10.55
N ARG A 74 -2.12 24.63 -10.01
CA ARG A 74 -1.41 23.40 -9.66
C ARG A 74 -2.14 22.65 -8.54
N LEU A 75 -2.51 23.37 -7.47
CA LEU A 75 -3.25 22.79 -6.34
C LEU A 75 -4.58 22.16 -6.79
N ARG A 76 -5.33 22.85 -7.66
CA ARG A 76 -6.60 22.34 -8.21
C ARG A 76 -6.44 21.07 -9.05
N ARG A 77 -5.27 20.84 -9.67
CA ARG A 77 -4.95 19.63 -10.44
C ARG A 77 -4.44 18.47 -9.57
N GLY A 78 -4.44 18.65 -8.24
CA GLY A 78 -3.96 17.63 -7.30
C GLY A 78 -2.44 17.56 -7.15
N GLY A 79 -1.69 18.52 -7.72
CA GLY A 79 -0.25 18.63 -7.51
C GLY A 79 0.07 19.61 -6.39
N LEU A 80 1.08 19.31 -5.58
CA LEU A 80 1.58 20.24 -4.57
C LEU A 80 2.52 21.25 -5.27
N PRO A 81 2.20 22.56 -5.27
CA PRO A 81 3.09 23.60 -5.81
C PRO A 81 4.28 23.83 -4.87
N GLU A 82 5.35 24.41 -5.40
CA GLU A 82 6.44 24.88 -4.56
C GLU A 82 5.99 26.07 -3.70
N PRO A 83 6.43 26.15 -2.43
CA PRO A 83 6.09 27.27 -1.57
C PRO A 83 6.70 28.58 -2.09
N PHE A 84 6.01 29.69 -1.88
CA PHE A 84 6.53 31.02 -2.22
C PHE A 84 7.77 31.33 -1.38
N ALA A 85 8.83 31.83 -2.02
CA ALA A 85 9.98 32.37 -1.31
C ALA A 85 9.59 33.75 -0.72
N LEU A 86 9.53 33.83 0.60
CA LEU A 86 9.06 35.02 1.32
C LEU A 86 10.18 35.56 2.23
N PRO A 87 10.21 36.90 2.45
CA PRO A 87 11.09 37.50 3.45
C PRO A 87 10.68 37.06 4.88
N VAL A 88 11.55 37.39 5.83
CA VAL A 88 11.25 37.21 7.26
C VAL A 88 10.01 38.04 7.61
N GLU A 89 9.16 37.50 8.46
CA GLU A 89 7.89 38.15 8.88
C GLU A 89 8.17 39.48 9.60
N ALA A 90 7.42 40.53 9.22
CA ALA A 90 7.48 41.84 9.82
C ALA A 90 6.08 42.33 10.22
N GLU A 91 5.99 43.20 11.24
CA GLU A 91 4.71 43.68 11.76
C GLU A 91 3.86 44.41 10.71
N ASP A 92 4.49 45.17 9.78
CA ASP A 92 3.83 45.91 8.69
C ASP A 92 3.96 45.22 7.33
N GLU A 93 3.67 43.94 7.29
CA GLU A 93 3.80 43.16 6.07
C GLU A 93 2.71 43.50 5.04
N HIS A 94 3.13 43.71 3.77
CA HIS A 94 2.22 44.00 2.67
C HIS A 94 1.20 42.86 2.48
N MET A 95 -0.07 43.21 2.22
CA MET A 95 -1.18 42.25 2.14
C MET A 95 -0.92 41.04 1.23
N LEU A 96 -0.23 41.23 0.09
CA LEU A 96 0.12 40.14 -0.84
C LEU A 96 1.15 39.16 -0.26
N ILE A 97 2.12 39.64 0.50
CA ILE A 97 3.14 38.79 1.16
C ILE A 97 2.44 37.97 2.25
N ARG A 98 1.57 38.58 3.04
CA ARG A 98 0.76 37.89 4.05
C ARG A 98 -0.17 36.83 3.42
N LEU A 99 -0.76 37.12 2.25
CA LEU A 99 -1.56 36.14 1.51
C LEU A 99 -0.71 34.93 1.06
N LYS A 100 0.46 35.18 0.46
CA LYS A 100 1.42 34.12 0.06
C LYS A 100 1.87 33.28 1.27
N ARG A 101 2.10 33.91 2.42
CA ARG A 101 2.45 33.24 3.68
C ARG A 101 1.34 32.30 4.15
N ASN A 102 0.10 32.77 4.12
CA ASN A 102 -1.05 31.94 4.47
C ASN A 102 -1.22 30.75 3.51
N LEU A 103 -0.96 30.95 2.21
CA LEU A 103 -0.99 29.88 1.22
C LEU A 103 0.13 28.84 1.45
N ASN A 104 1.33 29.27 1.82
CA ASN A 104 2.43 28.37 2.21
C ASN A 104 2.04 27.56 3.46
N TRP A 105 1.46 28.20 4.47
CA TRP A 105 0.98 27.53 5.66
C TRP A 105 -0.09 26.46 5.34
N MET A 106 -1.06 26.81 4.48
CA MET A 106 -2.07 25.85 4.02
C MET A 106 -1.45 24.68 3.24
N LEU A 107 -0.42 24.95 2.42
CA LEU A 107 0.30 23.90 1.70
C LEU A 107 0.93 22.91 2.66
N HIS A 108 1.68 23.38 3.67
CA HIS A 108 2.27 22.51 4.70
C HIS A 108 1.21 21.70 5.47
N LEU A 109 0.08 22.32 5.78
CA LEU A 109 -1.03 21.62 6.46
C LEU A 109 -1.59 20.48 5.60
N LEU A 110 -1.71 20.69 4.27
CA LEU A 110 -2.16 19.67 3.32
C LEU A 110 -1.14 18.53 3.21
N GLU A 111 0.16 18.84 3.08
CA GLU A 111 1.25 17.86 3.05
C GLU A 111 1.26 16.98 4.31
N ASP A 112 1.15 17.59 5.48
CA ASP A 112 1.11 16.87 6.75
C ASP A 112 -0.16 16.01 6.89
N ARG A 113 -1.28 16.47 6.35
CA ARG A 113 -2.52 15.70 6.35
C ARG A 113 -2.42 14.49 5.43
N GLU A 114 -1.86 14.66 4.23
CA GLU A 114 -1.64 13.58 3.28
C GLU A 114 -0.71 12.50 3.87
N LYS A 115 0.43 12.90 4.44
CA LYS A 115 1.35 11.99 5.13
C LYS A 115 0.66 11.20 6.25
N ARG A 116 -0.15 11.88 7.08
CA ARG A 116 -0.91 11.21 8.15
C ARG A 116 -1.96 10.23 7.63
N LEU A 117 -2.61 10.53 6.50
CA LEU A 117 -3.58 9.62 5.88
C LEU A 117 -2.90 8.37 5.31
N LEU A 118 -1.77 8.53 4.61
CA LEU A 118 -0.98 7.42 4.09
C LEU A 118 -0.51 6.50 5.23
N TRP A 119 0.04 7.07 6.30
CA TRP A 119 0.46 6.30 7.46
C TRP A 119 -0.70 5.50 8.11
N ARG A 120 -1.88 6.11 8.26
CA ARG A 120 -3.07 5.41 8.78
C ARG A 120 -3.54 4.29 7.87
N LEU A 121 -3.47 4.47 6.55
CA LEU A 121 -3.81 3.42 5.59
C LEU A 121 -2.86 2.23 5.73
N GLU A 122 -1.55 2.45 5.82
CA GLU A 122 -0.56 1.39 6.04
C GLU A 122 -0.78 0.64 7.35
N GLU A 123 -1.04 1.36 8.44
CA GLU A 123 -1.33 0.77 9.75
C GLU A 123 -2.62 -0.08 9.73
N THR A 124 -3.69 0.45 9.11
CA THR A 124 -4.96 -0.27 8.97
C THR A 124 -4.80 -1.53 8.12
N ASP A 125 -4.06 -1.46 7.02
CA ASP A 125 -3.78 -2.61 6.16
C ASP A 125 -2.92 -3.66 6.86
N LYS A 126 -1.96 -3.24 7.69
CA LYS A 126 -1.18 -4.16 8.52
C LYS A 126 -2.07 -4.87 9.54
N MET A 127 -2.88 -4.12 10.30
CA MET A 127 -3.82 -4.70 11.26
C MET A 127 -4.80 -5.69 10.59
N ARG A 128 -5.30 -5.37 9.39
CA ARG A 128 -6.17 -6.26 8.63
C ARG A 128 -5.47 -7.58 8.26
N ARG A 129 -4.22 -7.52 7.78
CA ARG A 129 -3.41 -8.72 7.47
C ARG A 129 -3.14 -9.55 8.71
N ASP A 130 -2.74 -8.92 9.82
CA ASP A 130 -2.49 -9.60 11.09
C ASP A 130 -3.78 -10.30 11.61
N MET A 131 -4.95 -9.65 11.48
CA MET A 131 -6.24 -10.27 11.80
C MET A 131 -6.60 -11.42 10.85
N GLU A 132 -6.34 -11.29 9.55
CA GLU A 132 -6.57 -12.34 8.57
C GLU A 132 -5.67 -13.55 8.83
N ASP A 133 -4.39 -13.34 9.18
CA ASP A 133 -3.46 -14.40 9.53
C ASP A 133 -3.85 -15.10 10.84
N LEU A 134 -4.25 -14.37 11.87
CA LEU A 134 -4.80 -14.94 13.10
C LEU A 134 -6.10 -15.73 12.84
N SER A 135 -6.96 -15.24 11.93
CA SER A 135 -8.21 -15.93 11.53
C SER A 135 -7.99 -17.18 10.67
N ARG A 136 -6.77 -17.46 10.20
CA ARG A 136 -6.44 -18.63 9.35
C ARG A 136 -5.63 -19.71 10.06
N ARG A 137 -5.25 -19.50 11.31
CA ARG A 137 -4.50 -20.48 12.10
C ARG A 137 -5.39 -21.10 13.19
N ASP A 138 -5.10 -22.37 13.50
CA ASP A 138 -5.68 -23.02 14.68
C ASP A 138 -4.92 -22.56 15.93
N PRO A 139 -5.61 -22.06 16.97
CA PRO A 139 -4.97 -21.45 18.12
C PRO A 139 -4.20 -22.44 19.01
N LEU A 140 -4.55 -23.74 18.97
CA LEU A 140 -3.86 -24.75 19.75
C LEU A 140 -2.60 -25.22 19.04
N THR A 141 -2.70 -25.53 17.75
CA THR A 141 -1.65 -26.25 17.01
C THR A 141 -0.77 -25.33 16.15
N GLY A 142 -1.21 -24.09 15.87
CA GLY A 142 -0.53 -23.16 14.97
C GLY A 142 -0.59 -23.55 13.48
N LEU A 143 -1.18 -24.70 13.13
CA LEU A 143 -1.44 -25.12 11.75
C LEU A 143 -2.50 -24.22 11.10
N GLY A 144 -2.68 -24.30 9.77
CA GLY A 144 -3.83 -23.71 9.11
C GLY A 144 -5.13 -24.26 9.70
N ASN A 145 -6.16 -23.43 9.86
CA ASN A 145 -7.47 -23.88 10.30
C ASN A 145 -8.34 -24.34 9.11
N ARG A 146 -9.59 -24.76 9.38
CA ARG A 146 -10.56 -25.19 8.36
C ARG A 146 -10.71 -24.18 7.23
N ARG A 147 -10.80 -22.88 7.54
CA ARG A 147 -10.93 -21.81 6.54
C ARG A 147 -9.68 -21.71 5.64
N ALA A 148 -8.51 -21.81 6.24
CA ALA A 148 -7.25 -21.84 5.47
C ALA A 148 -7.16 -23.06 4.55
N PHE A 149 -7.67 -24.23 4.99
CA PHE A 149 -7.77 -25.45 4.20
C PHE A 149 -8.71 -25.27 2.99
N GLU A 150 -9.91 -24.75 3.21
CA GLU A 150 -10.91 -24.51 2.15
C GLU A 150 -10.35 -23.56 1.08
N ASP A 151 -9.73 -22.45 1.50
CA ASP A 151 -9.10 -21.49 0.62
C ASP A 151 -7.90 -22.09 -0.15
N ALA A 152 -7.10 -22.95 0.49
CA ALA A 152 -5.95 -23.60 -0.15
C ALA A 152 -6.41 -24.62 -1.20
N LEU A 153 -7.42 -25.43 -0.88
CA LEU A 153 -7.95 -26.42 -1.80
C LEU A 153 -8.67 -25.78 -3.00
N ALA A 154 -9.41 -24.68 -2.79
CA ALA A 154 -10.06 -23.91 -3.87
C ALA A 154 -9.03 -23.34 -4.87
N ARG A 155 -7.85 -22.92 -4.41
CA ARG A 155 -6.77 -22.42 -5.28
C ARG A 155 -6.06 -23.50 -6.10
N THR A 156 -6.15 -24.76 -5.70
CA THR A 156 -5.47 -25.85 -6.43
C THR A 156 -5.98 -26.06 -7.86
N GLY A 157 -7.18 -25.59 -8.20
CA GLY A 157 -7.74 -25.68 -9.56
C GLY A 157 -7.18 -24.70 -10.58
N SER A 158 -6.45 -23.65 -10.17
CA SER A 158 -6.00 -22.55 -11.02
C SER A 158 -4.50 -22.57 -11.33
N GLU A 159 -3.68 -23.35 -10.65
CA GLU A 159 -2.24 -23.37 -10.78
C GLU A 159 -1.72 -24.58 -11.58
N ALA A 160 -0.73 -24.33 -12.43
CA ALA A 160 -0.08 -25.32 -13.30
C ALA A 160 0.88 -26.28 -12.54
N PHE A 161 0.47 -26.80 -11.36
CA PHE A 161 1.29 -27.80 -10.64
C PHE A 161 0.85 -29.21 -11.00
N PRO A 162 1.83 -30.13 -11.31
CA PRO A 162 1.51 -31.35 -12.03
C PRO A 162 0.74 -32.40 -11.22
N GLU A 163 0.95 -32.52 -9.93
CA GLU A 163 0.25 -33.53 -9.10
C GLU A 163 0.11 -33.04 -7.66
N ARG A 164 -1.11 -32.97 -7.15
CA ARG A 164 -1.40 -32.68 -5.73
C ARG A 164 -2.24 -33.78 -5.13
N HIS A 165 -2.03 -34.02 -3.84
CA HIS A 165 -2.76 -35.01 -3.08
C HIS A 165 -3.32 -34.38 -1.82
N LEU A 166 -4.57 -34.73 -1.50
CA LEU A 166 -5.21 -34.41 -0.23
C LEU A 166 -5.06 -35.63 0.69
N LEU A 167 -4.53 -35.42 1.86
CA LEU A 167 -4.46 -36.37 2.95
C LEU A 167 -5.35 -35.89 4.08
N LEU A 168 -6.42 -36.63 4.39
CA LEU A 168 -7.23 -36.44 5.59
C LEU A 168 -6.72 -37.37 6.68
N ILE A 169 -6.67 -36.91 7.92
CA ILE A 169 -6.07 -37.60 9.06
C ILE A 169 -7.02 -37.46 10.26
N ASP A 170 -7.20 -38.55 10.97
CA ASP A 170 -8.02 -38.59 12.18
C ASP A 170 -7.32 -39.44 13.25
N CYS A 171 -7.39 -38.97 14.51
CA CYS A 171 -6.79 -39.65 15.64
C CYS A 171 -7.73 -40.76 16.15
N ASP A 172 -7.35 -42.00 15.90
CA ASP A 172 -8.09 -43.15 16.38
C ASP A 172 -8.22 -43.13 17.91
N LYS A 173 -9.45 -43.40 18.43
CA LYS A 173 -9.76 -43.48 19.85
C LYS A 173 -9.45 -42.21 20.65
N PHE A 174 -9.35 -41.02 20.02
CA PHE A 174 -9.05 -39.76 20.69
C PHE A 174 -9.98 -39.46 21.88
N LYS A 175 -11.30 -39.76 21.74
CA LYS A 175 -12.23 -39.60 22.83
C LYS A 175 -11.85 -40.45 24.05
N GLN A 176 -11.34 -41.68 23.86
CA GLN A 176 -10.91 -42.55 24.96
C GLN A 176 -9.72 -41.97 25.69
N VAL A 177 -8.79 -41.27 24.98
CA VAL A 177 -7.67 -40.57 25.61
C VAL A 177 -8.18 -39.43 26.49
N ASN A 178 -9.14 -38.64 25.99
CA ASN A 178 -9.75 -37.58 26.79
C ASN A 178 -10.48 -38.10 28.01
N ASP A 179 -11.27 -39.14 27.84
CA ASP A 179 -12.06 -39.75 28.93
C ASP A 179 -11.18 -40.39 30.02
N ALA A 180 -10.02 -40.97 29.62
CA ALA A 180 -9.11 -41.65 30.54
C ALA A 180 -8.12 -40.69 31.21
N HIS A 181 -7.66 -39.66 30.52
CA HIS A 181 -6.51 -38.82 30.95
C HIS A 181 -6.82 -37.32 31.00
N GLY A 182 -8.07 -36.92 30.66
CA GLY A 182 -8.49 -35.51 30.66
C GLY A 182 -8.14 -34.76 29.36
N HIS A 183 -8.75 -33.59 29.17
CA HIS A 183 -8.62 -32.79 27.95
C HIS A 183 -7.18 -32.28 27.70
N GLN A 184 -6.42 -32.00 28.76
CA GLN A 184 -5.01 -31.61 28.60
C GLN A 184 -4.17 -32.70 27.91
N ALA A 185 -4.45 -33.97 28.23
CA ALA A 185 -3.79 -35.08 27.60
C ALA A 185 -4.18 -35.23 26.12
N GLY A 186 -5.44 -34.92 25.77
CA GLY A 186 -5.88 -34.81 24.39
C GLY A 186 -5.17 -33.68 23.64
N ASP A 187 -5.05 -32.50 24.26
CA ASP A 187 -4.34 -31.37 23.66
C ASP A 187 -2.88 -31.69 23.39
N GLU A 188 -2.19 -32.42 24.30
CA GLU A 188 -0.81 -32.89 24.08
C GLU A 188 -0.72 -33.82 22.87
N VAL A 189 -1.67 -34.75 22.70
CA VAL A 189 -1.75 -35.64 21.53
C VAL A 189 -1.88 -34.84 20.22
N LEU A 190 -2.75 -33.82 20.22
CA LEU A 190 -2.94 -32.96 19.05
C LEU A 190 -1.70 -32.10 18.74
N LEU A 191 -0.99 -31.63 19.75
CA LEU A 191 0.28 -30.89 19.60
C LEU A 191 1.38 -31.80 19.06
N VAL A 192 1.48 -33.05 19.50
CA VAL A 192 2.43 -34.04 18.96
C VAL A 192 2.15 -34.28 17.47
N LEU A 193 0.88 -34.48 17.10
CA LEU A 193 0.51 -34.67 15.70
C LEU A 193 0.84 -33.43 14.85
N ALA A 194 0.53 -32.25 15.36
CA ALA A 194 0.83 -31.00 14.68
C ALA A 194 2.32 -30.82 14.41
N GLY A 195 3.18 -31.12 15.39
CA GLY A 195 4.63 -31.10 15.23
C GLY A 195 5.12 -32.09 14.17
N ILE A 196 4.59 -33.32 14.18
CA ILE A 196 4.92 -34.33 13.16
C ILE A 196 4.51 -33.90 11.77
N LEU A 197 3.34 -33.27 11.63
CA LEU A 197 2.86 -32.74 10.35
C LEU A 197 3.77 -31.59 9.86
N GLN A 198 4.12 -30.63 10.71
CA GLN A 198 5.04 -29.54 10.37
C GLN A 198 6.39 -30.05 9.88
N ASP A 199 6.95 -31.05 10.55
CA ASP A 199 8.23 -31.68 10.17
C ASP A 199 8.14 -32.52 8.88
N SER A 200 6.95 -33.00 8.53
CA SER A 200 6.74 -33.93 7.41
C SER A 200 6.38 -33.22 6.11
N VAL A 201 5.85 -31.99 6.19
CA VAL A 201 5.49 -31.16 5.03
C VAL A 201 6.64 -30.20 4.68
N ARG A 202 6.81 -29.93 3.38
CA ARG A 202 7.86 -29.02 2.89
C ARG A 202 7.36 -27.59 2.94
N GLU A 203 8.10 -26.72 3.60
CA GLU A 203 7.77 -25.30 3.72
C GLU A 203 7.64 -24.64 2.33
N GLY A 204 6.60 -23.82 2.16
CA GLY A 204 6.33 -23.10 0.91
C GLY A 204 5.78 -23.96 -0.24
N VAL A 205 5.73 -25.30 -0.09
CA VAL A 205 5.27 -26.24 -1.13
C VAL A 205 4.05 -27.04 -0.67
N ASP A 206 4.16 -27.68 0.49
CA ASP A 206 3.09 -28.46 1.11
C ASP A 206 2.42 -27.64 2.22
N GLN A 207 1.20 -28.01 2.63
CA GLN A 207 0.48 -27.30 3.67
C GLN A 207 -0.21 -28.29 4.60
N ALA A 208 -0.22 -27.98 5.91
CA ALA A 208 -0.89 -28.78 6.93
C ALA A 208 -1.92 -27.93 7.68
N PHE A 209 -3.04 -28.58 8.04
CA PHE A 209 -4.21 -27.94 8.62
C PHE A 209 -4.81 -28.78 9.74
N ARG A 210 -5.46 -28.10 10.71
CA ARG A 210 -6.40 -28.72 11.64
C ARG A 210 -7.82 -28.29 11.30
N LEU A 211 -8.69 -29.25 11.01
CA LEU A 211 -10.05 -28.99 10.58
C LEU A 211 -11.02 -28.79 11.76
N GLY A 212 -10.69 -29.37 12.91
CA GLY A 212 -11.41 -29.27 14.18
C GLY A 212 -11.35 -30.58 14.97
N GLY A 213 -11.50 -30.49 16.27
CA GLY A 213 -11.39 -31.69 17.12
C GLY A 213 -10.06 -32.42 16.91
N ASP A 214 -10.13 -33.67 16.48
CA ASP A 214 -9.06 -34.60 16.16
C ASP A 214 -8.81 -34.79 14.66
N GLU A 215 -9.48 -33.98 13.81
CA GLU A 215 -9.36 -34.03 12.35
C GLU A 215 -8.28 -33.06 11.82
N PHE A 216 -7.37 -33.60 11.02
CA PHE A 216 -6.31 -32.85 10.35
C PHE A 216 -6.31 -33.09 8.84
N ALA A 217 -5.65 -32.23 8.08
CA ALA A 217 -5.46 -32.39 6.66
C ALA A 217 -4.05 -31.96 6.24
N ALA A 218 -3.57 -32.53 5.13
CA ALA A 218 -2.40 -32.02 4.45
C ALA A 218 -2.62 -31.99 2.93
N LEU A 219 -2.13 -30.91 2.29
CA LEU A 219 -2.02 -30.80 0.84
C LEU A 219 -0.58 -31.01 0.45
N LEU A 220 -0.31 -32.08 -0.32
CA LEU A 220 1.02 -32.52 -0.72
C LEU A 220 1.22 -32.31 -2.21
N CYS A 221 2.25 -31.59 -2.61
CA CYS A 221 2.61 -31.32 -4.00
C CYS A 221 3.68 -32.33 -4.47
N CYS A 222 3.30 -33.57 -4.72
CA CYS A 222 4.21 -34.64 -5.12
C CYS A 222 3.47 -35.76 -5.85
N ARG A 223 4.21 -36.73 -6.39
CA ARG A 223 3.62 -37.94 -7.00
C ARG A 223 2.96 -38.85 -5.95
N GLU A 224 2.01 -39.63 -6.37
CA GLU A 224 1.20 -40.51 -5.48
C GLU A 224 2.07 -41.40 -4.57
N LEU A 225 3.11 -42.02 -5.11
CA LEU A 225 4.02 -42.85 -4.30
C LEU A 225 4.68 -42.05 -3.17
N GLN A 226 5.13 -40.84 -3.47
CA GLN A 226 5.74 -39.96 -2.46
C GLN A 226 4.71 -39.50 -1.43
N ALA A 227 3.48 -39.20 -1.86
CA ALA A 227 2.39 -38.82 -0.95
C ALA A 227 2.04 -39.98 0.02
N ARG A 228 2.05 -41.21 -0.48
CA ARG A 228 1.91 -42.42 0.36
C ARG A 228 3.04 -42.57 1.36
N ASP A 229 4.27 -42.38 0.93
CA ASP A 229 5.46 -42.46 1.81
C ASP A 229 5.41 -41.39 2.92
N VAL A 230 4.94 -40.16 2.59
CA VAL A 230 4.73 -39.11 3.59
C VAL A 230 3.61 -39.50 4.57
N ALA A 231 2.50 -40.00 4.09
CA ALA A 231 1.39 -40.44 4.92
C ALA A 231 1.81 -41.58 5.88
N GLU A 232 2.48 -42.59 5.39
CA GLU A 232 2.99 -43.71 6.21
C GLU A 232 4.03 -43.24 7.22
N ARG A 233 4.93 -42.32 6.85
CA ARG A 233 5.92 -41.74 7.77
C ARG A 233 5.24 -40.98 8.91
N ILE A 234 4.19 -40.17 8.61
CA ILE A 234 3.40 -39.47 9.62
C ILE A 234 2.77 -40.47 10.59
N ARG A 235 2.09 -41.50 10.04
CA ARG A 235 1.43 -42.54 10.82
C ARG A 235 2.42 -43.26 11.77
N MET A 236 3.52 -43.71 11.23
CA MET A 236 4.54 -44.45 12.02
C MET A 236 5.15 -43.57 13.10
N ARG A 237 5.59 -42.36 12.75
CA ARG A 237 6.17 -41.43 13.74
C ARG A 237 5.18 -41.10 14.87
N PHE A 238 3.91 -40.91 14.53
CA PHE A 238 2.90 -40.64 15.55
C PHE A 238 2.72 -41.84 16.48
N ARG A 239 2.60 -43.06 15.95
CA ARG A 239 2.50 -44.28 16.75
C ARG A 239 3.69 -44.46 17.69
N ASP A 240 4.91 -44.17 17.21
CA ASP A 240 6.16 -44.36 17.98
C ASP A 240 6.33 -43.30 19.10
N VAL A 241 5.83 -42.06 18.88
CA VAL A 241 5.99 -40.95 19.82
C VAL A 241 4.79 -40.80 20.78
N ASN A 242 3.59 -41.18 20.30
CA ASN A 242 2.36 -41.06 21.07
C ASN A 242 2.21 -42.19 22.09
N GLY A 243 2.76 -42.03 23.29
CA GLY A 243 2.71 -43.04 24.37
C GLY A 243 1.32 -43.30 24.99
N ARG A 244 0.22 -42.74 24.40
CA ARG A 244 -1.13 -42.82 24.97
C ARG A 244 -2.08 -43.80 24.26
N GLY A 245 -1.56 -44.63 23.34
CA GLY A 245 -2.32 -45.70 22.68
C GLY A 245 -3.27 -45.24 21.58
N SER A 246 -3.31 -43.96 21.21
CA SER A 246 -3.98 -43.46 20.02
C SER A 246 -3.13 -43.72 18.79
N THR A 247 -3.76 -44.01 17.65
CA THR A 247 -3.13 -44.21 16.34
C THR A 247 -3.74 -43.26 15.33
N LEU A 248 -3.34 -43.34 14.07
CA LEU A 248 -3.88 -42.49 13.02
C LEU A 248 -4.54 -43.34 11.93
N SER A 249 -5.73 -42.94 11.54
CA SER A 249 -6.36 -43.35 10.27
C SER A 249 -6.17 -42.23 9.25
N LEU A 250 -5.74 -42.58 8.03
CA LEU A 250 -5.42 -41.62 6.98
C LEU A 250 -6.10 -41.99 5.67
N GLY A 251 -6.74 -40.99 5.03
CA GLY A 251 -7.33 -41.08 3.71
C GLY A 251 -6.57 -40.23 2.71
N LEU A 252 -5.96 -40.84 1.69
CA LEU A 252 -5.19 -40.15 0.66
C LEU A 252 -5.97 -40.18 -0.66
N THR A 253 -6.09 -39.05 -1.35
CA THR A 253 -6.67 -38.95 -2.70
C THR A 253 -5.93 -37.95 -3.57
N SER A 254 -5.94 -38.19 -4.89
CA SER A 254 -5.37 -37.23 -5.84
C SER A 254 -6.30 -36.02 -6.01
N VAL A 255 -5.71 -34.81 -5.96
CA VAL A 255 -6.38 -33.56 -6.35
C VAL A 255 -6.08 -33.34 -7.84
N ARG A 256 -6.80 -34.03 -8.71
CA ARG A 256 -6.68 -33.77 -10.15
C ARG A 256 -7.41 -32.45 -10.42
N SER A 257 -6.76 -31.54 -11.20
CA SER A 257 -7.44 -30.40 -11.76
C SER A 257 -8.64 -30.92 -12.52
N ALA A 258 -9.83 -30.76 -11.96
CA ALA A 258 -11.04 -30.98 -12.72
C ALA A 258 -11.09 -29.88 -13.77
N SER A 259 -11.06 -30.26 -15.05
CA SER A 259 -11.30 -29.38 -16.20
C SER A 259 -12.73 -28.83 -16.21
N GLU A 260 -13.43 -28.87 -15.10
CA GLU A 260 -14.79 -28.38 -14.92
C GLU A 260 -14.82 -27.11 -14.07
N PRO A 261 -15.39 -26.02 -14.58
CA PRO A 261 -15.53 -24.78 -13.83
C PRO A 261 -16.64 -24.93 -12.77
N GLY A 262 -16.29 -24.77 -11.53
CA GLY A 262 -17.23 -24.54 -10.42
C GLY A 262 -17.25 -25.63 -9.35
N GLY A 263 -17.26 -25.22 -8.10
CA GLY A 263 -17.59 -25.84 -6.81
C GLY A 263 -17.64 -27.38 -6.62
N ALA A 264 -18.07 -28.12 -7.63
CA ALA A 264 -18.17 -29.58 -7.64
C ALA A 264 -16.82 -30.30 -7.46
N ALA A 265 -15.69 -29.71 -7.90
CA ALA A 265 -14.38 -30.30 -7.76
C ALA A 265 -13.92 -30.39 -6.29
N PHE A 266 -14.19 -29.39 -5.48
CA PHE A 266 -13.84 -29.34 -4.06
C PHE A 266 -14.53 -30.43 -3.27
N GLU A 267 -15.87 -30.47 -3.33
CA GLU A 267 -16.70 -31.46 -2.61
C GLU A 267 -16.37 -32.90 -3.02
N THR A 268 -16.10 -33.11 -4.30
CA THR A 268 -15.76 -34.45 -4.82
C THR A 268 -14.39 -34.95 -4.29
N VAL A 269 -13.39 -34.06 -4.22
CA VAL A 269 -12.05 -34.41 -3.69
C VAL A 269 -12.14 -34.71 -2.20
N VAL A 270 -12.82 -33.87 -1.43
CA VAL A 270 -13.00 -34.09 0.00
C VAL A 270 -13.80 -35.39 0.24
N ALA A 271 -14.87 -35.62 -0.50
CA ALA A 271 -15.68 -36.84 -0.36
C ALA A 271 -14.87 -38.12 -0.67
N ARG A 272 -13.97 -38.11 -1.65
CA ARG A 272 -13.07 -39.25 -1.94
C ARG A 272 -12.06 -39.47 -0.81
N ALA A 273 -11.45 -38.42 -0.32
CA ALA A 273 -10.51 -38.52 0.81
C ALA A 273 -11.22 -39.01 2.08
N ASP A 274 -12.45 -38.56 2.33
CA ASP A 274 -13.27 -38.98 3.46
C ASP A 274 -13.68 -40.48 3.33
N ALA A 275 -14.07 -40.91 2.13
CA ALA A 275 -14.37 -42.32 1.87
C ALA A 275 -13.12 -43.21 2.10
N ALA A 276 -11.92 -42.75 1.70
CA ALA A 276 -10.66 -43.46 1.98
C ALA A 276 -10.38 -43.49 3.49
N LEU A 277 -10.56 -42.39 4.19
CA LEU A 277 -10.39 -42.30 5.65
C LEU A 277 -11.39 -43.24 6.37
N TYR A 278 -12.61 -43.25 5.94
CA TYR A 278 -13.64 -44.15 6.49
C TYR A 278 -13.25 -45.64 6.28
N ALA A 279 -12.73 -45.99 5.09
CA ALA A 279 -12.23 -47.33 4.81
C ALA A 279 -11.03 -47.72 5.72
N ALA A 280 -10.13 -46.75 6.01
CA ALA A 280 -9.04 -46.96 6.96
C ALA A 280 -9.57 -47.26 8.38
N LYS A 281 -10.51 -46.49 8.86
CA LYS A 281 -11.17 -46.69 10.17
C LYS A 281 -11.97 -48.04 10.21
N GLY A 282 -12.72 -48.34 9.17
CA GLY A 282 -13.51 -49.58 9.07
C GLY A 282 -12.63 -50.84 9.04
N SER A 283 -11.39 -50.74 8.61
CA SER A 283 -10.43 -51.86 8.59
C SER A 283 -9.61 -51.98 9.88
N GLY A 284 -9.98 -51.29 10.95
CA GLY A 284 -9.37 -51.41 12.28
C GLY A 284 -8.46 -50.23 12.66
N GLY A 285 -8.36 -49.18 11.84
CA GLY A 285 -7.53 -47.99 12.09
C GLY A 285 -6.03 -48.27 11.87
N ASP A 286 -5.17 -47.32 12.30
CA ASP A 286 -3.71 -47.34 12.18
C ASP A 286 -3.22 -47.69 10.76
N ARG A 287 -3.77 -47.01 9.75
CA ARG A 287 -3.39 -47.27 8.34
C ARG A 287 -3.68 -46.10 7.42
N VAL A 288 -3.07 -46.17 6.24
CA VAL A 288 -3.33 -45.31 5.10
C VAL A 288 -4.22 -46.06 4.09
N SER A 289 -5.33 -45.45 3.67
CA SER A 289 -6.14 -45.91 2.54
C SER A 289 -6.13 -44.90 1.43
N VAL A 290 -6.21 -45.36 0.17
CA VAL A 290 -6.17 -44.49 -1.03
C VAL A 290 -7.50 -44.60 -1.75
N GLY A 291 -8.10 -43.43 -2.10
CA GLY A 291 -9.38 -43.30 -2.78
C GLY A 291 -9.27 -42.69 -4.17
#